data_b77811e1ce53d5a60c10f9428f3ac6a0
#
_entry.id   b77811e1ce53d5a60c10f9428f3ac6a0
#
_cell.length_a   1.000
_cell.length_b   1.000
_cell.length_c   1.000
_cell.angle_alpha   90.00
_cell.angle_beta   90.00
_cell.angle_gamma   90.00
#
_symmetry.space_group_name_H-M   'P 1'
#
loop_
_entity.id
_entity.type
_entity.pdbx_description
1 polymer ?
#
loop_
_entity_poly.entity_id
_entity_poly.type
_entity_poly.pdbx_seq_one_letter_code
_entity_poly.pdbx_strand_id
1 'polypeptide(L)'
;MGHKTNPTAFRLGVVYDWVSRWFSDRDYAKYVLEDRRIRNFIKDRHSDAGIVSIVVERSATIIRLILTVARPGVLIGRGGSGLALLREELSKITKSKIDLDVQEFKNPELSAQLVADEVARSIERRMPVRRTMNIVAERVYGRGVAGVKIICAGVISGPSSISRRERVVRGSIPTQTLRARVDFAKSTAFTTYGTIGVKVWLLQSLEGI
;
A
#
# COMPACT_ATOMS: atom_id res chain seq x y z
N MET A 1 -8.86 26.18 -2.13
CA MET A 1 -8.44 25.15 -1.14
C MET A 1 -7.11 24.53 -1.57
N GLY A 2 -6.11 24.51 -0.68
CA GLY A 2 -4.81 23.93 -0.99
C GLY A 2 -4.85 22.41 -1.11
N HIS A 3 -4.06 21.86 -2.01
CA HIS A 3 -3.85 20.41 -2.16
C HIS A 3 -2.69 19.99 -1.26
N LYS A 4 -2.89 18.89 -0.48
CA LYS A 4 -1.82 18.34 0.35
C LYS A 4 -0.93 17.43 -0.51
N THR A 5 0.37 17.65 -0.40
CA THR A 5 1.38 16.78 -1.03
C THR A 5 1.31 15.36 -0.47
N ASN A 6 1.75 14.36 -1.25
CA ASN A 6 1.90 13.01 -0.76
C ASN A 6 2.98 12.95 0.33
N PRO A 7 2.67 12.48 1.54
CA PRO A 7 3.63 12.46 2.66
C PRO A 7 4.88 11.65 2.40
N THR A 8 4.75 10.52 1.69
CA THR A 8 5.88 9.65 1.32
C THR A 8 6.79 10.36 0.31
N ALA A 9 6.21 10.96 -0.75
CA ALA A 9 6.98 11.70 -1.74
C ALA A 9 7.71 12.92 -1.15
N PHE A 10 7.08 13.61 -0.20
CA PHE A 10 7.67 14.75 0.51
C PHE A 10 8.89 14.39 1.34
N ARG A 11 9.02 13.13 1.76
CA ARG A 11 10.10 12.60 2.62
C ARG A 11 11.10 11.70 1.89
N LEU A 12 10.99 11.59 0.57
CA LEU A 12 11.97 10.87 -0.24
C LEU A 12 13.35 11.50 -0.11
N GLY A 13 14.36 10.67 0.05
CA GLY A 13 15.76 11.08 0.27
C GLY A 13 16.08 11.53 1.69
N VAL A 14 15.10 11.67 2.59
CA VAL A 14 15.32 12.02 4.01
C VAL A 14 14.97 10.83 4.92
N VAL A 15 13.78 10.27 4.77
CA VAL A 15 13.27 9.16 5.61
C VAL A 15 12.99 7.91 4.78
N TYR A 16 12.53 8.10 3.56
CA TYR A 16 12.18 7.01 2.65
C TYR A 16 13.14 6.98 1.46
N ASP A 17 13.41 5.76 1.00
CA ASP A 17 14.16 5.51 -0.23
C ASP A 17 13.19 5.23 -1.40
N TRP A 18 13.73 5.20 -2.61
CA TRP A 18 12.99 4.90 -3.83
C TRP A 18 12.55 3.44 -3.87
N VAL A 19 11.34 3.23 -4.36
CA VAL A 19 10.75 1.89 -4.52
C VAL A 19 11.23 1.21 -5.81
N SER A 20 11.71 1.97 -6.77
CA SER A 20 12.41 1.49 -7.97
C SER A 20 13.86 1.96 -7.90
N ARG A 21 14.80 1.01 -7.86
CA ARG A 21 16.23 1.26 -7.70
C ARG A 21 16.95 0.84 -8.97
N TRP A 22 16.96 1.74 -9.94
CA TRP A 22 17.66 1.56 -11.21
C TRP A 22 17.82 2.91 -11.92
N PHE A 23 18.74 2.94 -12.88
CA PHE A 23 18.99 4.12 -13.71
C PHE A 23 19.10 3.70 -15.18
N SER A 24 18.55 4.48 -16.11
CA SER A 24 18.71 4.33 -17.55
C SER A 24 18.36 5.63 -18.26
N ASP A 25 19.24 6.10 -19.13
CA ASP A 25 18.98 7.29 -19.95
C ASP A 25 18.12 6.95 -21.19
N ARG A 26 18.41 5.82 -21.84
CA ARG A 26 17.80 5.45 -23.12
C ARG A 26 16.43 4.77 -22.95
N ASP A 27 16.33 3.83 -22.02
CA ASP A 27 15.15 2.96 -21.84
C ASP A 27 14.27 3.36 -20.64
N TYR A 28 14.43 4.58 -20.12
CA TYR A 28 13.71 5.04 -18.93
C TYR A 28 12.19 4.84 -19.02
N ALA A 29 11.57 5.35 -20.09
CA ALA A 29 10.12 5.25 -20.29
C ALA A 29 9.63 3.79 -20.34
N LYS A 30 10.40 2.92 -21.02
CA LYS A 30 10.10 1.50 -21.12
C LYS A 30 10.13 0.81 -19.75
N TYR A 31 11.19 1.04 -18.97
CA TYR A 31 11.33 0.43 -17.65
C TYR A 31 10.26 0.91 -16.65
N VAL A 32 9.89 2.19 -16.68
CA VAL A 32 8.78 2.71 -15.85
C VAL A 32 7.46 2.02 -16.19
N LEU A 33 7.17 1.83 -17.49
CA LEU A 33 5.95 1.14 -17.91
C LEU A 33 5.96 -0.34 -17.53
N GLU A 34 7.11 -1.01 -17.65
CA GLU A 34 7.27 -2.40 -17.22
C GLU A 34 7.09 -2.53 -15.70
N ASP A 35 7.74 -1.67 -14.89
CA ASP A 35 7.58 -1.67 -13.43
C ASP A 35 6.12 -1.47 -13.01
N ARG A 36 5.41 -0.58 -13.69
CA ARG A 36 3.98 -0.36 -13.43
C ARG A 36 3.16 -1.61 -13.76
N ARG A 37 3.43 -2.28 -14.89
CA ARG A 37 2.75 -3.53 -15.27
C ARG A 37 3.01 -4.64 -14.25
N ILE A 38 4.27 -4.82 -13.85
CA ILE A 38 4.66 -5.79 -12.81
C ILE A 38 3.91 -5.54 -11.50
N ARG A 39 3.91 -4.28 -11.01
CA ARG A 39 3.25 -3.93 -9.76
C ARG A 39 1.74 -4.14 -9.81
N ASN A 40 1.10 -3.75 -10.90
CA ASN A 40 -0.34 -3.95 -11.06
C ASN A 40 -0.65 -5.45 -11.12
N PHE A 41 0.07 -6.22 -11.93
CA PHE A 41 -0.11 -7.66 -12.04
C PHE A 41 -0.03 -8.38 -10.70
N ILE A 42 1.02 -8.07 -9.90
CA ILE A 42 1.20 -8.68 -8.58
C ILE A 42 0.07 -8.30 -7.62
N LYS A 43 -0.36 -7.02 -7.61
CA LYS A 43 -1.45 -6.55 -6.75
C LYS A 43 -2.79 -7.19 -7.11
N ASP A 44 -3.10 -7.30 -8.40
CA ASP A 44 -4.37 -7.84 -8.88
C ASP A 44 -4.45 -9.36 -8.63
N ARG A 45 -3.35 -10.07 -8.85
CA ARG A 45 -3.32 -11.53 -8.70
C ARG A 45 -3.26 -12.00 -7.25
N HIS A 46 -2.52 -11.29 -6.40
CA HIS A 46 -2.22 -11.68 -5.03
C HIS A 46 -2.70 -10.68 -3.98
N SER A 47 -3.89 -10.11 -4.19
CA SER A 47 -4.52 -9.17 -3.24
C SER A 47 -4.67 -9.77 -1.82
N ASP A 48 -4.87 -11.10 -1.73
CA ASP A 48 -5.07 -11.82 -0.47
C ASP A 48 -3.79 -12.04 0.34
N ALA A 49 -2.62 -11.96 -0.29
CA ALA A 49 -1.33 -12.06 0.38
C ALA A 49 -1.04 -10.87 1.31
N GLY A 50 -1.75 -9.75 1.13
CA GLY A 50 -1.54 -8.52 1.90
C GLY A 50 -0.20 -7.86 1.57
N ILE A 51 -0.08 -7.33 0.37
CA ILE A 51 1.16 -6.72 -0.13
C ILE A 51 1.36 -5.35 0.52
N VAL A 52 2.48 -5.18 1.21
CA VAL A 52 2.90 -3.91 1.83
C VAL A 52 3.67 -3.05 0.84
N SER A 53 4.74 -3.61 0.28
CA SER A 53 5.59 -2.92 -0.68
C SER A 53 6.15 -3.86 -1.74
N ILE A 54 6.46 -3.32 -2.91
CA ILE A 54 7.09 -4.01 -4.02
C ILE A 54 8.28 -3.15 -4.45
N VAL A 55 9.49 -3.55 -4.07
CA VAL A 55 10.72 -2.88 -4.50
C VAL A 55 11.26 -3.58 -5.74
N VAL A 56 11.63 -2.79 -6.74
CA VAL A 56 12.16 -3.26 -8.03
C VAL A 56 13.59 -2.80 -8.17
N GLU A 57 14.52 -3.74 -8.19
CA GLU A 57 15.94 -3.50 -8.47
C GLU A 57 16.27 -4.06 -9.84
N ARG A 58 16.83 -3.24 -10.74
CA ARG A 58 17.22 -3.67 -12.09
C ARG A 58 18.72 -3.67 -12.24
N SER A 59 19.24 -4.78 -12.68
CA SER A 59 20.58 -4.93 -13.26
C SER A 59 20.47 -5.10 -14.77
N ALA A 60 21.60 -5.15 -15.46
CA ALA A 60 21.62 -5.28 -16.92
C ALA A 60 20.81 -6.49 -17.46
N THR A 61 20.82 -7.61 -16.75
CA THR A 61 20.20 -8.88 -17.20
C THR A 61 19.14 -9.43 -16.28
N ILE A 62 19.06 -8.95 -15.02
CA ILE A 62 18.22 -9.52 -13.97
C ILE A 62 17.39 -8.40 -13.34
N ILE A 63 16.10 -8.69 -13.14
CA ILE A 63 15.18 -7.88 -12.35
C ILE A 63 14.95 -8.60 -11.02
N ARG A 64 15.40 -8.00 -9.92
CA ARG A 64 15.13 -8.47 -8.58
C ARG A 64 13.91 -7.76 -8.02
N LEU A 65 12.91 -8.53 -7.60
CA LEU A 65 11.68 -8.04 -6.99
C LEU A 65 11.66 -8.45 -5.53
N ILE A 66 11.68 -7.46 -4.63
CA ILE A 66 11.56 -7.67 -3.20
C ILE A 66 10.11 -7.36 -2.81
N LEU A 67 9.40 -8.41 -2.41
CA LEU A 67 8.00 -8.35 -2.04
C LEU A 67 7.85 -8.41 -0.52
N THR A 68 7.46 -7.30 0.11
CA THR A 68 7.12 -7.32 1.54
C THR A 68 5.63 -7.61 1.69
N VAL A 69 5.29 -8.72 2.35
CA VAL A 69 3.91 -9.21 2.46
C VAL A 69 3.56 -9.59 3.90
N ALA A 70 2.27 -9.49 4.24
CA ALA A 70 1.78 -9.88 5.56
C ALA A 70 1.57 -11.41 5.69
N ARG A 71 1.28 -12.09 4.58
CA ARG A 71 1.02 -13.53 4.54
C ARG A 71 1.86 -14.21 3.46
N PRO A 72 3.14 -14.47 3.74
CA PRO A 72 4.04 -15.06 2.74
C PRO A 72 3.60 -16.44 2.27
N GLY A 73 2.96 -17.23 3.15
CA GLY A 73 2.48 -18.57 2.81
C GLY A 73 1.47 -18.62 1.66
N VAL A 74 0.64 -17.58 1.51
CA VAL A 74 -0.33 -17.48 0.40
C VAL A 74 0.39 -17.28 -0.94
N LEU A 75 1.49 -16.54 -0.93
CA LEU A 75 2.28 -16.24 -2.13
C LEU A 75 3.25 -17.36 -2.49
N ILE A 76 3.85 -17.99 -1.49
CA ILE A 76 4.79 -19.11 -1.68
C ILE A 76 4.05 -20.36 -2.16
N GLY A 77 2.86 -20.63 -1.60
CA GLY A 77 2.09 -21.83 -1.90
C GLY A 77 2.73 -23.11 -1.37
N ARG A 78 2.11 -24.25 -1.68
CA ARG A 78 2.62 -25.57 -1.25
C ARG A 78 3.92 -25.91 -1.99
N GLY A 79 4.99 -26.16 -1.24
CA GLY A 79 6.29 -26.51 -1.82
C GLY A 79 6.92 -25.47 -2.75
N GLY A 80 6.53 -24.17 -2.64
CA GLY A 80 7.09 -23.12 -3.48
C GLY A 80 6.45 -22.99 -4.88
N SER A 81 5.41 -23.77 -5.18
CA SER A 81 4.74 -23.76 -6.49
C SER A 81 4.17 -22.39 -6.88
N GLY A 82 3.66 -21.63 -5.90
CA GLY A 82 3.12 -20.30 -6.13
C GLY A 82 4.18 -19.31 -6.66
N LEU A 83 5.38 -19.33 -6.07
CA LEU A 83 6.49 -18.49 -6.54
C LEU A 83 7.00 -18.91 -7.93
N ALA A 84 7.02 -20.22 -8.22
CA ALA A 84 7.42 -20.69 -9.54
C ALA A 84 6.44 -20.21 -10.63
N LEU A 85 5.14 -20.35 -10.39
CA LEU A 85 4.10 -19.85 -11.27
C LEU A 85 4.18 -18.33 -11.46
N LEU A 86 4.33 -17.59 -10.35
CA LEU A 86 4.45 -16.13 -10.41
C LEU A 86 5.68 -15.70 -11.23
N ARG A 87 6.82 -16.39 -11.06
CA ARG A 87 8.04 -16.13 -11.85
C ARG A 87 7.79 -16.39 -13.33
N GLU A 88 7.11 -17.47 -13.69
CA GLU A 88 6.78 -17.79 -15.08
C GLU A 88 5.84 -16.75 -15.70
N GLU A 89 4.77 -16.37 -14.98
CA GLU A 89 3.82 -15.35 -15.43
C GLU A 89 4.48 -13.97 -15.61
N LEU A 90 5.34 -13.58 -14.70
CA LEU A 90 6.09 -12.32 -14.80
C LEU A 90 7.12 -12.36 -15.93
N SER A 91 7.73 -13.52 -16.23
CA SER A 91 8.66 -13.66 -17.35
C SER A 91 7.98 -13.45 -18.72
N LYS A 92 6.66 -13.64 -18.79
CA LYS A 92 5.87 -13.33 -20.01
C LYS A 92 5.67 -11.81 -20.20
N ILE A 93 5.73 -11.05 -19.11
CA ILE A 93 5.58 -9.58 -19.14
C ILE A 93 6.91 -8.89 -19.45
N THR A 94 8.01 -9.45 -18.91
CA THR A 94 9.36 -8.88 -19.05
C THR A 94 10.27 -9.82 -19.83
N LYS A 95 11.17 -9.25 -20.65
CA LYS A 95 12.17 -10.04 -21.38
C LYS A 95 13.39 -10.44 -20.54
N SER A 96 13.50 -9.91 -19.32
CA SER A 96 14.64 -10.12 -18.43
C SER A 96 14.37 -11.27 -17.46
N LYS A 97 15.43 -11.90 -16.96
CA LYS A 97 15.33 -12.91 -15.89
C LYS A 97 14.84 -12.26 -14.60
N ILE A 98 13.87 -12.89 -13.94
CA ILE A 98 13.27 -12.38 -12.69
C ILE A 98 13.75 -13.19 -11.50
N ASP A 99 14.21 -12.50 -10.49
CA ASP A 99 14.48 -13.04 -9.17
C ASP A 99 13.46 -12.49 -8.16
N LEU A 100 12.83 -13.40 -7.38
CA LEU A 100 11.79 -13.05 -6.43
C LEU A 100 12.30 -13.30 -5.02
N ASP A 101 12.31 -12.25 -4.21
CA ASP A 101 12.58 -12.30 -2.78
C ASP A 101 11.32 -11.93 -2.01
N VAL A 102 10.87 -12.78 -1.08
CA VAL A 102 9.66 -12.58 -0.30
C VAL A 102 10.01 -12.38 1.16
N GLN A 103 9.68 -11.20 1.67
CA GLN A 103 9.93 -10.81 3.05
C GLN A 103 8.62 -10.72 3.82
N GLU A 104 8.60 -11.29 5.01
CA GLU A 104 7.44 -11.22 5.90
C GLU A 104 7.39 -9.88 6.63
N PHE A 105 6.21 -9.25 6.64
CA PHE A 105 5.91 -8.09 7.47
C PHE A 105 5.17 -8.52 8.72
N LYS A 106 5.89 -8.59 9.86
CA LYS A 106 5.39 -9.16 11.12
C LYS A 106 4.17 -8.45 11.71
N ASN A 107 4.06 -7.13 11.54
CA ASN A 107 3.01 -6.31 12.15
C ASN A 107 2.12 -5.64 11.10
N PRO A 108 1.13 -6.33 10.51
CA PRO A 108 0.29 -5.80 9.42
C PRO A 108 -0.40 -4.47 9.74
N GLU A 109 -0.75 -4.25 11.01
CA GLU A 109 -1.43 -3.04 11.49
C GLU A 109 -0.54 -1.77 11.44
N LEU A 110 0.78 -1.93 11.33
CA LEU A 110 1.72 -0.81 11.19
C LEU A 110 1.92 -0.36 9.73
N SER A 111 1.29 -1.02 8.76
CA SER A 111 1.35 -0.65 7.35
C SER A 111 0.10 0.13 6.94
N ALA A 112 0.29 1.36 6.45
CA ALA A 112 -0.82 2.17 5.95
C ALA A 112 -1.55 1.51 4.77
N GLN A 113 -0.83 0.76 3.91
CA GLN A 113 -1.42 0.08 2.77
C GLN A 113 -2.40 -1.01 3.21
N LEU A 114 -2.01 -1.87 4.14
CA LEU A 114 -2.85 -2.95 4.62
C LEU A 114 -4.08 -2.43 5.37
N VAL A 115 -3.88 -1.39 6.18
CA VAL A 115 -4.98 -0.72 6.89
C VAL A 115 -5.96 -0.09 5.91
N ALA A 116 -5.49 0.55 4.84
CA ALA A 116 -6.35 1.14 3.82
C ALA A 116 -7.16 0.08 3.07
N ASP A 117 -6.51 -1.03 2.70
CA ASP A 117 -7.16 -2.15 2.00
C ASP A 117 -8.18 -2.88 2.89
N GLU A 118 -7.90 -2.99 4.19
CA GLU A 118 -8.84 -3.56 5.16
C GLU A 118 -10.09 -2.69 5.30
N VAL A 119 -9.93 -1.37 5.43
CA VAL A 119 -11.05 -0.43 5.49
C VAL A 119 -11.87 -0.51 4.19
N ALA A 120 -11.22 -0.54 3.03
CA ALA A 120 -11.88 -0.65 1.74
C ALA A 120 -12.70 -1.95 1.64
N ARG A 121 -12.11 -3.10 1.94
CA ARG A 121 -12.81 -4.41 1.94
C ARG A 121 -13.98 -4.46 2.92
N SER A 122 -13.84 -3.82 4.08
CA SER A 122 -14.95 -3.76 5.06
C SER A 122 -16.13 -2.94 4.54
N ILE A 123 -15.85 -1.83 3.83
CA ILE A 123 -16.88 -1.01 3.19
C ILE A 123 -17.56 -1.78 2.05
N GLU A 124 -16.81 -2.52 1.23
CA GLU A 124 -17.34 -3.39 0.19
C GLU A 124 -18.26 -4.48 0.73
N ARG A 125 -17.97 -4.98 1.95
CA ARG A 125 -18.85 -5.89 2.71
C ARG A 125 -20.05 -5.20 3.36
N ARG A 126 -20.32 -3.94 2.97
CA ARG A 126 -21.44 -3.12 3.45
C ARG A 126 -21.42 -2.78 4.94
N MET A 127 -20.24 -2.76 5.56
CA MET A 127 -20.11 -2.26 6.94
C MET A 127 -20.25 -0.74 6.99
N PRO A 128 -20.87 -0.18 8.03
CA PRO A 128 -21.01 1.27 8.18
C PRO A 128 -19.64 1.95 8.26
N VAL A 129 -19.38 2.89 7.34
CA VAL A 129 -18.06 3.52 7.12
C VAL A 129 -17.50 4.11 8.42
N ARG A 130 -18.30 4.91 9.15
CA ARG A 130 -17.87 5.57 10.40
C ARG A 130 -17.49 4.57 11.49
N ARG A 131 -18.25 3.49 11.63
CA ARG A 131 -17.99 2.43 12.61
C ARG A 131 -16.69 1.69 12.25
N THR A 132 -16.53 1.33 11.00
CA THR A 132 -15.31 0.65 10.48
C THR A 132 -14.07 1.50 10.73
N MET A 133 -14.11 2.79 10.37
CA MET A 133 -12.99 3.71 10.59
C MET A 133 -12.59 3.80 12.05
N ASN A 134 -13.56 3.90 12.99
CA ASN A 134 -13.28 3.98 14.42
C ASN A 134 -12.64 2.69 14.94
N ILE A 135 -13.22 1.53 14.63
CA ILE A 135 -12.70 0.22 15.06
C ILE A 135 -11.26 0.01 14.58
N VAL A 136 -11.00 0.27 13.29
CA VAL A 136 -9.66 0.12 12.72
C VAL A 136 -8.69 1.13 13.32
N ALA A 137 -9.10 2.40 13.50
CA ALA A 137 -8.25 3.42 14.09
C ALA A 137 -7.87 3.10 15.54
N GLU A 138 -8.79 2.59 16.35
CA GLU A 138 -8.55 2.17 17.75
C GLU A 138 -7.61 0.98 17.81
N ARG A 139 -7.83 -0.03 16.99
CA ARG A 139 -6.97 -1.22 16.91
C ARG A 139 -5.52 -0.85 16.51
N VAL A 140 -5.35 -0.05 15.47
CA VAL A 140 -4.04 0.40 15.01
C VAL A 140 -3.34 1.26 16.05
N TYR A 141 -4.06 2.17 16.70
CA TYR A 141 -3.53 3.02 17.77
C TYR A 141 -3.09 2.20 18.98
N GLY A 142 -3.85 1.15 19.35
CA GLY A 142 -3.51 0.23 20.43
C GLY A 142 -2.24 -0.63 20.17
N ARG A 143 -1.74 -0.68 18.92
CA ARG A 143 -0.49 -1.36 18.56
C ARG A 143 0.76 -0.50 18.66
N GLY A 144 0.67 0.68 19.31
CA GLY A 144 1.83 1.54 19.57
C GLY A 144 2.16 2.52 18.45
N VAL A 145 1.23 2.80 17.54
CA VAL A 145 1.37 3.87 16.56
C VAL A 145 1.15 5.22 17.25
N ALA A 146 2.05 6.19 17.08
CA ALA A 146 1.93 7.50 17.72
C ALA A 146 0.76 8.35 17.20
N GLY A 147 0.28 8.05 15.99
CA GLY A 147 -0.87 8.73 15.41
C GLY A 147 -1.47 8.01 14.20
N VAL A 148 -2.80 8.01 14.13
CA VAL A 148 -3.57 7.42 13.03
C VAL A 148 -4.57 8.43 12.52
N LYS A 149 -4.66 8.57 11.19
CA LYS A 149 -5.67 9.38 10.52
C LYS A 149 -6.23 8.62 9.34
N ILE A 150 -7.53 8.42 9.35
CA ILE A 150 -8.27 7.78 8.26
C ILE A 150 -9.26 8.79 7.69
N ILE A 151 -9.31 8.91 6.38
CA ILE A 151 -10.27 9.73 5.66
C ILE A 151 -10.93 8.86 4.60
N CYS A 152 -12.25 8.78 4.65
CA CYS A 152 -13.08 8.20 3.61
C CYS A 152 -13.88 9.31 2.92
N ALA A 153 -13.87 9.32 1.60
CA ALA A 153 -14.58 10.31 0.78
C ALA A 153 -15.28 9.63 -0.39
N GLY A 154 -16.56 9.92 -0.56
CA GLY A 154 -17.39 9.34 -1.60
C GLY A 154 -18.86 9.29 -1.22
N VAL A 155 -19.61 8.40 -1.85
CA VAL A 155 -21.04 8.17 -1.55
C VAL A 155 -21.17 7.26 -0.35
N ILE A 156 -21.22 7.84 0.86
CA ILE A 156 -21.15 7.10 2.13
C ILE A 156 -22.54 6.63 2.61
N SER A 157 -23.58 7.41 2.34
CA SER A 157 -24.90 7.24 2.98
C SER A 157 -25.97 6.61 2.07
N GLY A 158 -25.59 5.97 0.97
CA GLY A 158 -26.53 5.30 0.06
C GLY A 158 -26.72 5.99 -1.29
N PRO A 159 -27.59 5.44 -2.19
CA PRO A 159 -27.61 5.77 -3.62
C PRO A 159 -28.02 7.21 -3.95
N SER A 160 -28.81 7.86 -3.11
CA SER A 160 -29.30 9.22 -3.33
C SER A 160 -28.49 10.29 -2.57
N SER A 161 -27.35 9.93 -1.97
CA SER A 161 -26.59 10.86 -1.16
C SER A 161 -25.53 11.60 -1.96
N ILE A 162 -25.36 12.89 -1.61
CA ILE A 162 -24.24 13.70 -2.10
C ILE A 162 -22.93 13.15 -1.51
N SER A 163 -21.84 13.19 -2.30
CA SER A 163 -20.51 12.81 -1.83
C SER A 163 -20.13 13.56 -0.55
N ARG A 164 -19.74 12.79 0.47
CA ARG A 164 -19.32 13.30 1.78
C ARG A 164 -17.92 12.86 2.11
N ARG A 165 -17.33 13.54 3.09
CA ARG A 165 -16.02 13.21 3.64
C ARG A 165 -16.16 12.95 5.14
N GLU A 166 -15.81 11.74 5.56
CA GLU A 166 -15.68 11.36 6.97
C GLU A 166 -14.20 11.29 7.35
N ARG A 167 -13.89 11.70 8.57
CA ARG A 167 -12.52 11.73 9.08
C ARG A 167 -12.49 11.21 10.52
N VAL A 168 -11.56 10.30 10.78
CA VAL A 168 -11.22 9.83 12.13
C VAL A 168 -9.73 10.09 12.38
N VAL A 169 -9.40 10.60 13.56
CA VAL A 169 -8.01 10.85 13.97
C VAL A 169 -7.84 10.37 15.40
N ARG A 170 -6.72 9.66 15.67
CA ARG A 170 -6.25 9.30 17.01
C ARG A 170 -4.78 9.70 17.10
N GLY A 171 -4.39 10.33 18.19
CA GLY A 171 -3.04 10.92 18.31
C GLY A 171 -2.80 12.10 17.39
N SER A 172 -1.53 12.48 17.19
CA SER A 172 -1.13 13.59 16.34
C SER A 172 -0.35 13.09 15.11
N ILE A 173 -0.53 13.74 13.96
CA ILE A 173 0.22 13.43 12.75
C ILE A 173 0.86 14.70 12.21
N PRO A 174 2.17 14.90 12.42
CA PRO A 174 2.90 16.04 11.91
C PRO A 174 3.11 15.88 10.39
N THR A 175 2.30 16.56 9.59
CA THR A 175 2.36 16.46 8.13
C THR A 175 3.52 17.28 7.55
N GLN A 176 3.95 18.35 8.21
CA GLN A 176 4.99 19.26 7.75
C GLN A 176 6.40 18.88 8.22
N THR A 177 6.53 18.12 9.30
CA THR A 177 7.83 17.70 9.86
C THR A 177 8.44 16.63 8.98
N LEU A 178 9.58 16.90 8.35
CA LEU A 178 10.29 15.96 7.47
C LEU A 178 10.83 14.75 8.20
N ARG A 179 11.33 14.92 9.43
CA ARG A 179 11.89 13.80 10.25
C ARG A 179 10.83 12.79 10.69
N ALA A 180 9.56 13.18 10.73
CA ALA A 180 8.50 12.28 11.18
C ALA A 180 8.25 11.17 10.14
N ARG A 181 8.31 9.91 10.59
CA ARG A 181 8.09 8.74 9.74
C ARG A 181 6.58 8.51 9.56
N VAL A 182 6.01 9.18 8.57
CA VAL A 182 4.57 9.09 8.25
C VAL A 182 4.37 8.19 7.05
N ASP A 183 3.84 6.99 7.28
CA ASP A 183 3.39 6.10 6.22
C ASP A 183 2.04 6.54 5.67
N PHE A 184 1.86 6.42 4.35
CA PHE A 184 0.65 6.88 3.67
C PHE A 184 0.22 5.92 2.57
N ALA A 185 -1.06 5.58 2.59
CA ALA A 185 -1.64 4.77 1.53
C ALA A 185 -3.02 5.26 1.10
N LYS A 186 -3.38 4.82 -0.10
CA LYS A 186 -4.70 5.03 -0.70
C LYS A 186 -5.25 3.69 -1.15
N SER A 187 -6.54 3.47 -0.87
CA SER A 187 -7.31 2.37 -1.42
C SER A 187 -8.67 2.87 -1.88
N THR A 188 -9.29 2.15 -2.80
CA THR A 188 -10.62 2.49 -3.31
C THR A 188 -11.55 1.33 -3.06
N ALA A 189 -12.65 1.58 -2.35
CA ALA A 189 -13.73 0.63 -2.17
C ALA A 189 -14.75 0.80 -3.29
N PHE A 190 -15.06 -0.28 -3.99
CA PHE A 190 -16.07 -0.32 -5.04
C PHE A 190 -17.40 -0.79 -4.46
N THR A 191 -18.38 0.10 -4.40
CA THR A 191 -19.70 -0.20 -3.89
C THR A 191 -20.73 -0.16 -5.03
N THR A 192 -21.91 -0.74 -4.80
CA THR A 192 -23.02 -0.71 -5.78
C THR A 192 -23.52 0.70 -6.08
N TYR A 193 -23.22 1.67 -5.21
CA TYR A 193 -23.67 3.07 -5.33
C TYR A 193 -22.58 4.02 -5.84
N GLY A 194 -21.38 3.51 -6.07
CA GLY A 194 -20.23 4.31 -6.49
C GLY A 194 -18.95 3.95 -5.75
N THR A 195 -17.93 4.76 -5.89
CA THR A 195 -16.62 4.52 -5.30
C THR A 195 -16.41 5.34 -4.03
N ILE A 196 -15.77 4.74 -3.03
CA ILE A 196 -15.34 5.42 -1.83
C ILE A 196 -13.81 5.37 -1.75
N GLY A 197 -13.18 6.53 -1.82
CA GLY A 197 -11.72 6.66 -1.66
C GLY A 197 -11.33 6.66 -0.19
N VAL A 198 -10.47 5.73 0.19
CA VAL A 198 -9.89 5.62 1.53
C VAL A 198 -8.47 6.15 1.50
N LYS A 199 -8.12 7.02 2.44
CA LYS A 199 -6.75 7.53 2.65
C LYS A 199 -6.37 7.32 4.10
N VAL A 200 -5.21 6.71 4.32
CA VAL A 200 -4.68 6.40 5.66
C VAL A 200 -3.32 7.03 5.83
N TRP A 201 -3.09 7.63 6.99
CA TRP A 201 -1.80 8.13 7.47
C TRP A 201 -1.51 7.46 8.79
N LEU A 202 -0.33 6.90 8.94
CA LEU A 202 0.18 6.33 10.17
C LEU A 202 1.48 7.02 10.55
N LEU A 203 1.56 7.52 11.77
CA LEU A 203 2.82 8.01 12.35
C LEU A 203 3.44 6.85 13.11
N GLN A 204 4.52 6.30 12.59
CA GLN A 204 5.30 5.31 13.33
C GLN A 204 6.00 5.99 14.49
N SER A 205 6.03 5.34 15.68
CA SER A 205 6.74 5.87 16.84
C SER A 205 8.23 6.08 16.52
N LEU A 206 8.82 7.14 17.08
CA LEU A 206 10.23 7.46 16.92
C LEU A 206 11.14 6.58 17.79
N GLU A 207 10.59 5.56 18.45
CA GLU A 207 11.37 4.60 19.23
C GLU A 207 12.15 3.67 18.30
N GLY A 208 13.40 4.02 18.03
CA GLY A 208 14.32 3.20 17.24
C GLY A 208 15.27 3.97 16.31
N ILE A 209 15.73 5.17 16.70
CA ILE A 209 16.92 5.79 16.15
C ILE A 209 17.94 5.93 17.25
#